data_049e416ca766b8370afab3715592ed28
#
_entry.id   049e416ca766b8370afab3715592ed28
#
_cell.length_a   1.000
_cell.length_b   1.000
_cell.length_c   1.000
_cell.angle_alpha   90.00
_cell.angle_beta   90.00
_cell.angle_gamma   90.00
#
_symmetry.space_group_name_H-M   'P 1'
#
loop_
_entity.id
_entity.type
_entity.pdbx_description
1 polymer ?
#
loop_
_entity_poly.entity_id
_entity_poly.type
_entity_poly.pdbx_seq_one_letter_code
_entity_poly.pdbx_strand_id
1 'polypeptide(L)'
;MTMRLLWILLSLSLLSNSVFADVVIEGFKMPESVIEDKDGNIYVSEIGERDVDKDGKITMIDKSGNLTTIVDDLYDPKGLVLFDNKLYVTDRDVVVEVDIENKTSSVYAGTMQFPRSPVFLNDIDVDDKGNLYVSDSGDFKSTGQIFIIKTSGEIETIFEDERNLIKAPNGLLLDGDALYVLDWAGEFFEADLNKKSFKKIAEGFNGGDGIAKVKDTFFLSSWLEGKLYKLIAGKAELINDKFEAAADISLSQDNKKVYIPDMKAGTLTILDVI
;
A
#
# COMPACT_ATOMS: atom_id res chain seq x y z
N MET A 1 20.18 43.39 -57.63
CA MET A 1 20.03 43.44 -56.16
C MET A 1 18.83 42.55 -55.79
N THR A 2 19.09 41.28 -55.52
CA THR A 2 18.09 40.22 -55.34
C THR A 2 17.97 39.93 -53.84
N MET A 3 16.83 40.29 -53.28
CA MET A 3 16.48 40.05 -51.87
C MET A 3 16.05 38.60 -51.73
N ARG A 4 16.80 37.79 -50.95
CA ARG A 4 16.43 36.40 -50.57
C ARG A 4 15.53 36.50 -49.32
N LEU A 5 14.28 36.07 -49.43
CA LEU A 5 13.36 35.87 -48.34
C LEU A 5 13.76 34.57 -47.60
N LEU A 6 14.11 34.67 -46.32
CA LEU A 6 14.41 33.53 -45.44
C LEU A 6 13.09 33.13 -44.75
N TRP A 7 12.57 31.96 -45.13
CA TRP A 7 11.43 31.36 -44.43
C TRP A 7 11.93 30.61 -43.19
N ILE A 8 11.60 31.13 -42.00
CA ILE A 8 11.79 30.44 -40.72
C ILE A 8 10.57 29.57 -40.51
N LEU A 9 10.72 28.24 -40.68
CA LEU A 9 9.73 27.24 -40.29
C LEU A 9 9.81 27.10 -38.76
N LEU A 10 8.85 27.67 -38.05
CA LEU A 10 8.59 27.40 -36.64
C LEU A 10 7.89 26.05 -36.55
N SER A 11 8.61 24.99 -36.20
CA SER A 11 8.00 23.70 -35.87
C SER A 11 7.38 23.81 -34.46
N LEU A 12 6.07 24.01 -34.40
CA LEU A 12 5.30 23.85 -33.16
C LEU A 12 5.22 22.35 -32.87
N SER A 13 6.05 21.83 -31.97
CA SER A 13 5.84 20.53 -31.39
C SER A 13 4.64 20.58 -30.44
N LEU A 14 3.49 20.14 -30.92
CA LEU A 14 2.36 19.79 -30.08
C LEU A 14 2.77 18.58 -29.24
N LEU A 15 3.22 18.82 -28.02
CA LEU A 15 3.23 17.79 -26.98
C LEU A 15 1.77 17.48 -26.70
N SER A 16 1.27 16.41 -27.31
CA SER A 16 0.01 15.80 -26.89
C SER A 16 0.25 15.20 -25.51
N ASN A 17 -0.10 15.92 -24.43
CA ASN A 17 -0.37 15.29 -23.17
C ASN A 17 -1.59 14.40 -23.40
N SER A 18 -1.38 13.13 -23.64
CA SER A 18 -2.43 12.13 -23.51
C SER A 18 -2.80 12.08 -22.04
N VAL A 19 -3.83 12.83 -21.66
CA VAL A 19 -4.51 12.65 -20.39
C VAL A 19 -5.22 11.29 -20.55
N PHE A 20 -4.58 10.22 -20.06
CA PHE A 20 -5.29 8.97 -19.88
C PHE A 20 -6.35 9.24 -18.81
N ALA A 21 -7.60 8.88 -19.11
CA ALA A 21 -8.67 9.03 -18.14
C ALA A 21 -8.43 8.02 -17.02
N ASP A 22 -8.44 8.49 -15.78
CA ASP A 22 -8.40 7.64 -14.60
C ASP A 22 -9.60 6.68 -14.65
N VAL A 23 -9.37 5.40 -14.39
CA VAL A 23 -10.47 4.44 -14.22
C VAL A 23 -10.83 4.44 -12.75
N VAL A 24 -12.10 4.72 -12.45
CA VAL A 24 -12.62 4.69 -11.08
C VAL A 24 -13.67 3.59 -10.98
N ILE A 25 -13.48 2.69 -10.03
CA ILE A 25 -14.42 1.62 -9.68
C ILE A 25 -15.05 2.00 -8.35
N GLU A 26 -16.38 2.00 -8.30
CA GLU A 26 -17.16 2.40 -7.14
C GLU A 26 -17.78 1.19 -6.44
N GLY A 27 -18.32 1.39 -5.23
CA GLY A 27 -19.15 0.41 -4.53
C GLY A 27 -18.44 -0.35 -3.42
N PHE A 28 -17.29 0.15 -2.96
CA PHE A 28 -16.59 -0.38 -1.81
C PHE A 28 -17.03 0.31 -0.51
N LYS A 29 -16.87 -0.40 0.60
CA LYS A 29 -17.08 0.14 1.94
C LYS A 29 -15.74 0.28 2.65
N MET A 30 -15.22 1.50 2.72
CA MET A 30 -13.92 1.82 3.31
C MET A 30 -12.80 0.90 2.76
N PRO A 31 -12.54 0.92 1.43
CA PRO A 31 -11.45 0.14 0.84
C PRO A 31 -10.11 0.65 1.38
N GLU A 32 -9.27 -0.26 1.82
CA GLU A 32 -8.04 0.12 2.51
C GLU A 32 -6.79 -0.30 1.73
N SER A 33 -6.67 -1.56 1.32
CA SER A 33 -5.54 -2.04 0.55
C SER A 33 -5.98 -2.77 -0.71
N VAL A 34 -5.06 -2.93 -1.65
CA VAL A 34 -5.33 -3.52 -2.96
C VAL A 34 -4.12 -4.29 -3.46
N ILE A 35 -4.33 -5.45 -4.09
CA ILE A 35 -3.28 -6.21 -4.76
C ILE A 35 -3.81 -6.91 -6.00
N GLU A 36 -3.00 -7.01 -7.06
CA GLU A 36 -3.32 -7.76 -8.28
C GLU A 36 -2.59 -9.10 -8.29
N ASP A 37 -3.30 -10.18 -8.66
CA ASP A 37 -2.67 -11.49 -8.87
C ASP A 37 -2.06 -11.63 -10.28
N LYS A 38 -1.29 -12.72 -10.49
CA LYS A 38 -0.68 -13.05 -11.79
C LYS A 38 -1.69 -13.25 -12.92
N ASP A 39 -2.93 -13.53 -12.58
CA ASP A 39 -4.02 -13.74 -13.53
C ASP A 39 -4.78 -12.45 -13.83
N GLY A 40 -4.42 -11.32 -13.19
CA GLY A 40 -5.01 -10.00 -13.38
C GLY A 40 -6.33 -9.81 -12.65
N ASN A 41 -6.62 -10.61 -11.63
CA ASN A 41 -7.69 -10.30 -10.68
C ASN A 41 -7.15 -9.36 -9.61
N ILE A 42 -7.95 -8.40 -9.20
CA ILE A 42 -7.60 -7.39 -8.20
C ILE A 42 -8.35 -7.71 -6.90
N TYR A 43 -7.66 -7.77 -5.79
CA TYR A 43 -8.24 -7.99 -4.47
C TYR A 43 -8.18 -6.70 -3.68
N VAL A 44 -9.27 -6.37 -3.01
CA VAL A 44 -9.42 -5.16 -2.20
C VAL A 44 -9.88 -5.57 -0.81
N SER A 45 -9.19 -5.11 0.23
CA SER A 45 -9.68 -5.18 1.60
C SER A 45 -10.68 -4.06 1.85
N GLU A 46 -11.80 -4.39 2.46
CA GLU A 46 -12.83 -3.44 2.85
C GLU A 46 -13.04 -3.53 4.36
N ILE A 47 -12.79 -2.46 5.07
CA ILE A 47 -12.98 -2.41 6.54
C ILE A 47 -14.45 -2.58 6.90
N GLY A 48 -15.38 -2.09 6.06
CA GLY A 48 -16.80 -2.07 6.36
C GLY A 48 -17.24 -0.73 6.94
N GLU A 49 -18.05 -0.74 7.99
CA GLU A 49 -18.47 0.46 8.70
C GLU A 49 -17.60 0.66 9.96
N ARG A 50 -17.24 1.89 10.25
CA ARG A 50 -16.42 2.17 11.43
C ARG A 50 -17.11 1.68 12.71
N ASP A 51 -16.35 1.02 13.57
CA ASP A 51 -16.79 0.48 14.86
C ASP A 51 -17.87 -0.62 14.76
N VAL A 52 -18.01 -1.27 13.59
CA VAL A 52 -18.84 -2.45 13.39
C VAL A 52 -17.95 -3.67 13.25
N ASP A 53 -18.16 -4.64 14.12
CA ASP A 53 -17.40 -5.89 14.09
C ASP A 53 -17.95 -6.86 13.04
N LYS A 54 -17.09 -7.55 12.32
CA LYS A 54 -17.40 -8.62 11.37
C LYS A 54 -18.20 -8.19 10.15
N ASP A 55 -18.03 -6.97 9.70
CA ASP A 55 -18.55 -6.50 8.43
C ASP A 55 -17.46 -6.21 7.39
N GLY A 56 -16.19 -6.43 7.79
CA GLY A 56 -15.05 -6.40 6.91
C GLY A 56 -15.03 -7.58 5.95
N LYS A 57 -14.44 -7.40 4.77
CA LYS A 57 -14.39 -8.42 3.73
C LYS A 57 -13.23 -8.21 2.76
N ILE A 58 -12.96 -9.24 1.95
CA ILE A 58 -12.10 -9.14 0.77
C ILE A 58 -12.96 -9.27 -0.48
N THR A 59 -12.91 -8.27 -1.33
CA THR A 59 -13.60 -8.24 -2.63
C THR A 59 -12.60 -8.44 -3.76
N MET A 60 -12.90 -9.34 -4.69
CA MET A 60 -12.16 -9.55 -5.92
C MET A 60 -12.87 -8.84 -7.07
N ILE A 61 -12.09 -8.18 -7.91
CA ILE A 61 -12.51 -7.63 -9.21
C ILE A 61 -11.88 -8.53 -10.28
N ASP A 62 -12.70 -9.19 -11.08
CA ASP A 62 -12.21 -10.01 -12.19
C ASP A 62 -11.82 -9.16 -13.40
N LYS A 63 -11.17 -9.77 -14.42
CA LYS A 63 -10.78 -9.10 -15.67
C LYS A 63 -11.93 -8.46 -16.44
N SER A 64 -13.17 -8.85 -16.16
CA SER A 64 -14.38 -8.30 -16.77
C SER A 64 -14.96 -7.13 -15.94
N GLY A 65 -14.36 -6.83 -14.78
CA GLY A 65 -14.80 -5.79 -13.86
C GLY A 65 -15.92 -6.24 -12.90
N ASN A 66 -16.21 -7.55 -12.81
CA ASN A 66 -17.22 -8.03 -11.87
C ASN A 66 -16.64 -8.11 -10.46
N LEU A 67 -17.40 -7.62 -9.48
CA LEU A 67 -17.06 -7.68 -8.07
C LEU A 67 -17.61 -8.97 -7.45
N THR A 68 -16.77 -9.68 -6.72
CA THR A 68 -17.15 -10.90 -5.98
C THR A 68 -16.52 -10.90 -4.60
N THR A 69 -17.31 -11.11 -3.57
CA THR A 69 -16.78 -11.32 -2.20
C THR A 69 -16.07 -12.67 -2.14
N ILE A 70 -14.81 -12.67 -1.68
CA ILE A 70 -14.01 -13.86 -1.46
C ILE A 70 -14.23 -14.39 -0.04
N VAL A 71 -14.07 -13.53 0.96
CA VAL A 71 -14.38 -13.80 2.36
C VAL A 71 -15.02 -12.59 2.99
N ASP A 72 -15.84 -12.79 4.00
CA ASP A 72 -16.47 -11.81 4.86
C ASP A 72 -16.24 -12.17 6.34
N ASP A 73 -16.97 -11.53 7.25
CA ASP A 73 -16.83 -11.72 8.71
C ASP A 73 -15.42 -11.34 9.26
N LEU A 74 -14.64 -10.54 8.52
CA LEU A 74 -13.41 -9.92 9.02
C LEU A 74 -13.76 -8.70 9.92
N TYR A 75 -12.81 -8.33 10.79
CA TYR A 75 -13.04 -7.20 11.71
C TYR A 75 -12.73 -5.85 11.08
N ASP A 76 -11.43 -5.56 10.85
CA ASP A 76 -10.95 -4.33 10.21
C ASP A 76 -9.78 -4.70 9.27
N PRO A 77 -10.05 -5.45 8.16
CA PRO A 77 -9.00 -5.90 7.27
C PRO A 77 -8.33 -4.71 6.57
N LYS A 78 -6.99 -4.67 6.59
CA LYS A 78 -6.18 -3.62 6.02
C LYS A 78 -5.19 -4.19 4.99
N GLY A 79 -3.89 -4.09 5.27
CA GLY A 79 -2.84 -4.51 4.37
C GLY A 79 -3.04 -5.92 3.80
N LEU A 80 -2.76 -6.08 2.53
CA LEU A 80 -2.90 -7.32 1.77
C LEU A 80 -1.59 -7.72 1.10
N VAL A 81 -1.20 -8.99 1.22
CA VAL A 81 -0.14 -9.55 0.40
C VAL A 81 -0.51 -10.92 -0.15
N LEU A 82 -0.03 -11.22 -1.36
CA LEU A 82 -0.21 -12.50 -2.02
C LEU A 82 1.07 -13.34 -1.91
N PHE A 83 0.94 -14.55 -1.39
CA PHE A 83 2.02 -15.54 -1.42
C PHE A 83 1.41 -16.93 -1.59
N ASP A 84 1.97 -17.69 -2.52
CA ASP A 84 1.59 -19.09 -2.77
C ASP A 84 0.09 -19.32 -3.02
N ASN A 85 -0.55 -18.44 -3.79
CA ASN A 85 -1.99 -18.38 -4.10
C ASN A 85 -2.90 -18.16 -2.87
N LYS A 86 -2.38 -17.62 -1.79
CA LYS A 86 -3.11 -17.20 -0.61
C LYS A 86 -2.96 -15.71 -0.40
N LEU A 87 -3.97 -15.07 0.18
CA LEU A 87 -3.84 -13.73 0.73
C LEU A 87 -3.50 -13.83 2.22
N TYR A 88 -2.59 -12.98 2.65
CA TYR A 88 -2.37 -12.69 4.05
C TYR A 88 -2.84 -11.26 4.31
N VAL A 89 -3.62 -11.09 5.36
CA VAL A 89 -4.37 -9.87 5.63
C VAL A 89 -4.13 -9.47 7.07
N THR A 90 -3.75 -8.23 7.31
CA THR A 90 -3.81 -7.68 8.68
C THR A 90 -5.26 -7.38 9.03
N ASP A 91 -5.74 -7.93 10.14
CA ASP A 91 -7.12 -7.76 10.59
C ASP A 91 -7.14 -7.39 12.06
N ARG A 92 -7.18 -6.10 12.35
CA ARG A 92 -7.14 -5.47 13.67
C ARG A 92 -5.83 -5.79 14.43
N ASP A 93 -5.76 -6.90 15.14
CA ASP A 93 -4.64 -7.34 15.98
C ASP A 93 -4.17 -8.78 15.69
N VAL A 94 -4.63 -9.33 14.57
CA VAL A 94 -4.25 -10.64 14.05
C VAL A 94 -3.83 -10.55 12.58
N VAL A 95 -3.15 -11.58 12.09
CA VAL A 95 -2.97 -11.80 10.65
C VAL A 95 -3.84 -12.99 10.25
N VAL A 96 -4.64 -12.81 9.21
CA VAL A 96 -5.54 -13.80 8.64
C VAL A 96 -4.96 -14.35 7.35
N GLU A 97 -4.99 -15.67 7.17
CA GLU A 97 -4.76 -16.34 5.89
C GLU A 97 -6.10 -16.56 5.20
N VAL A 98 -6.18 -16.17 3.92
CA VAL A 98 -7.35 -16.39 3.06
C VAL A 98 -6.98 -17.35 1.94
N ASP A 99 -7.66 -18.48 1.89
CA ASP A 99 -7.62 -19.42 0.77
C ASP A 99 -8.59 -18.91 -0.31
N ILE A 100 -8.02 -18.38 -1.38
CA ILE A 100 -8.79 -17.74 -2.48
C ILE A 100 -9.64 -18.76 -3.22
N GLU A 101 -9.10 -19.97 -3.43
CA GLU A 101 -9.77 -21.03 -4.20
C GLU A 101 -10.99 -21.57 -3.44
N ASN A 102 -10.84 -21.86 -2.14
CA ASN A 102 -11.89 -22.40 -1.30
C ASN A 102 -12.78 -21.32 -0.68
N LYS A 103 -12.39 -20.05 -0.80
CA LYS A 103 -13.08 -18.89 -0.22
C LYS A 103 -13.29 -19.05 1.29
N THR A 104 -12.22 -19.37 1.98
CA THR A 104 -12.21 -19.56 3.44
C THR A 104 -11.09 -18.72 4.07
N SER A 105 -11.27 -18.35 5.32
CA SER A 105 -10.27 -17.64 6.10
C SER A 105 -9.98 -18.32 7.41
N SER A 106 -8.77 -18.16 7.92
CA SER A 106 -8.35 -18.62 9.24
C SER A 106 -7.28 -17.72 9.83
N VAL A 107 -7.21 -17.62 11.15
CA VAL A 107 -6.15 -16.87 11.82
C VAL A 107 -4.81 -17.54 11.56
N TYR A 108 -3.89 -16.82 10.93
CA TYR A 108 -2.51 -17.26 10.68
C TYR A 108 -1.60 -16.93 11.87
N ALA A 109 -1.69 -15.70 12.39
CA ALA A 109 -0.98 -15.27 13.59
C ALA A 109 -1.95 -14.54 14.53
N GLY A 110 -2.19 -15.14 15.70
CA GLY A 110 -3.08 -14.56 16.71
C GLY A 110 -2.35 -13.62 17.65
N THR A 111 -3.06 -12.69 18.25
CA THR A 111 -2.56 -11.64 19.16
C THR A 111 -1.55 -12.14 20.19
N MET A 112 -1.79 -13.31 20.78
CA MET A 112 -0.95 -13.87 21.85
C MET A 112 0.37 -14.48 21.36
N GLN A 113 0.57 -14.61 20.06
CA GLN A 113 1.80 -15.14 19.47
C GLN A 113 2.85 -14.04 19.25
N PHE A 114 2.44 -12.77 19.24
CA PHE A 114 3.34 -11.64 19.09
C PHE A 114 4.14 -11.40 20.39
N PRO A 115 5.42 -10.99 20.30
CA PRO A 115 6.26 -10.68 21.46
C PRO A 115 5.68 -9.59 22.34
N ARG A 116 5.00 -8.61 21.74
CA ARG A 116 4.15 -7.60 22.35
C ARG A 116 2.84 -7.57 21.60
N SER A 117 1.73 -7.59 22.32
CA SER A 117 0.39 -7.56 21.69
C SER A 117 0.29 -6.38 20.74
N PRO A 118 -0.09 -6.62 19.48
CA PRO A 118 -0.35 -5.55 18.53
C PRO A 118 -1.49 -4.64 19.01
N VAL A 119 -1.43 -3.38 18.62
CA VAL A 119 -2.46 -2.39 18.91
C VAL A 119 -3.26 -2.06 17.66
N PHE A 120 -2.57 -1.92 16.53
CA PHE A 120 -3.17 -1.55 15.25
C PHE A 120 -2.30 -2.08 14.11
N LEU A 121 -2.44 -3.38 13.81
CA LEU A 121 -1.78 -3.93 12.64
C LEU A 121 -2.31 -3.21 11.41
N ASN A 122 -1.38 -2.77 10.57
CA ASN A 122 -1.73 -1.93 9.42
C ASN A 122 -1.33 -2.61 8.12
N ASP A 123 -0.11 -2.50 7.68
CA ASP A 123 0.32 -3.03 6.41
C ASP A 123 1.16 -4.32 6.54
N ILE A 124 1.31 -5.05 5.44
CA ILE A 124 1.97 -6.35 5.38
C ILE A 124 2.65 -6.54 4.04
N ASP A 125 3.90 -7.03 4.07
CA ASP A 125 4.61 -7.45 2.86
C ASP A 125 5.28 -8.81 3.10
N VAL A 126 5.78 -9.46 2.04
CA VAL A 126 6.31 -10.82 2.07
C VAL A 126 7.63 -10.96 1.33
N ASP A 127 8.59 -11.71 1.91
CA ASP A 127 9.81 -12.07 1.22
C ASP A 127 9.63 -13.31 0.31
N ASP A 128 10.66 -13.61 -0.47
CA ASP A 128 10.68 -14.75 -1.39
C ASP A 128 10.63 -16.13 -0.70
N LYS A 129 10.76 -16.16 0.62
CA LYS A 129 10.67 -17.38 1.44
C LYS A 129 9.32 -17.53 2.13
N GLY A 130 8.45 -16.52 2.02
CA GLY A 130 7.14 -16.50 2.66
C GLY A 130 7.14 -15.96 4.09
N ASN A 131 8.22 -15.30 4.53
CA ASN A 131 8.18 -14.58 5.79
C ASN A 131 7.43 -13.26 5.60
N LEU A 132 6.50 -12.97 6.51
CA LEU A 132 5.66 -11.78 6.46
C LEU A 132 6.28 -10.67 7.32
N TYR A 133 6.31 -9.46 6.78
CA TYR A 133 6.69 -8.24 7.48
C TYR A 133 5.43 -7.44 7.76
N VAL A 134 5.19 -7.08 9.01
CA VAL A 134 3.92 -6.49 9.43
C VAL A 134 4.15 -5.24 10.23
N SER A 135 3.54 -4.13 9.86
CA SER A 135 3.54 -2.90 10.63
C SER A 135 2.43 -2.91 11.69
N ASP A 136 2.75 -2.38 12.85
CA ASP A 136 1.80 -2.02 13.90
C ASP A 136 1.93 -0.52 14.16
N SER A 137 0.94 0.26 13.75
CA SER A 137 0.94 1.72 13.93
C SER A 137 0.77 2.13 15.40
N GLY A 138 0.50 1.16 16.28
CA GLY A 138 0.40 1.38 17.71
C GLY A 138 -0.64 2.43 18.08
N ASP A 139 -0.26 3.39 18.92
CA ASP A 139 -1.12 4.51 19.33
C ASP A 139 -1.08 5.72 18.39
N PHE A 140 -0.50 5.58 17.21
CA PHE A 140 -0.24 6.64 16.21
C PHE A 140 0.65 7.79 16.73
N LYS A 141 1.43 7.56 17.77
CA LYS A 141 2.29 8.58 18.38
C LYS A 141 3.71 8.11 18.68
N SER A 142 3.84 6.95 19.31
CA SER A 142 5.12 6.53 19.87
C SER A 142 5.27 5.03 20.12
N THR A 143 4.22 4.23 19.90
CA THR A 143 4.25 2.79 20.23
C THR A 143 4.32 1.90 19.01
N GLY A 144 4.64 2.47 17.87
CA GLY A 144 4.76 1.73 16.61
C GLY A 144 5.89 0.72 16.63
N GLN A 145 5.69 -0.38 15.90
CA GLN A 145 6.67 -1.46 15.76
C GLN A 145 6.50 -2.19 14.42
N ILE A 146 7.51 -2.94 14.03
CA ILE A 146 7.45 -3.81 12.86
C ILE A 146 7.83 -5.22 13.29
N PHE A 147 7.02 -6.17 12.90
CA PHE A 147 7.24 -7.59 13.15
C PHE A 147 7.70 -8.33 11.91
N ILE A 148 8.40 -9.44 12.11
CA ILE A 148 8.54 -10.50 11.12
C ILE A 148 7.83 -11.76 11.65
N ILE A 149 7.00 -12.36 10.80
CA ILE A 149 6.36 -13.65 11.04
C ILE A 149 7.03 -14.64 10.11
N LYS A 150 7.86 -15.53 10.66
CA LYS A 150 8.59 -16.52 9.89
C LYS A 150 7.66 -17.67 9.46
N THR A 151 7.99 -18.32 8.37
CA THR A 151 7.28 -19.54 7.92
C THR A 151 7.30 -20.68 8.95
N SER A 152 8.23 -20.63 9.91
CA SER A 152 8.26 -21.54 11.06
C SER A 152 7.14 -21.28 12.09
N GLY A 153 6.45 -20.13 11.98
CA GLY A 153 5.49 -19.64 12.97
C GLY A 153 6.11 -18.81 14.10
N GLU A 154 7.44 -18.61 14.07
CA GLU A 154 8.13 -17.72 15.01
C GLU A 154 7.86 -16.27 14.64
N ILE A 155 7.54 -15.43 15.63
CA ILE A 155 7.30 -13.98 15.45
C ILE A 155 8.35 -13.20 16.25
N GLU A 156 9.01 -12.26 15.58
CA GLU A 156 9.99 -11.37 16.19
C GLU A 156 9.62 -9.91 15.95
N THR A 157 9.87 -9.04 16.93
CA THR A 157 9.91 -7.59 16.68
C THR A 157 11.27 -7.26 16.06
N ILE A 158 11.26 -6.77 14.82
CA ILE A 158 12.49 -6.42 14.11
C ILE A 158 12.86 -4.95 14.30
N PHE A 159 11.83 -4.11 14.46
CA PHE A 159 11.98 -2.68 14.73
C PHE A 159 10.94 -2.22 15.73
N GLU A 160 11.41 -1.47 16.72
CA GLU A 160 10.58 -0.76 17.70
C GLU A 160 11.16 0.63 17.95
N ASP A 161 10.34 1.55 18.43
CA ASP A 161 10.77 2.95 18.54
C ASP A 161 11.57 3.24 19.83
N GLU A 162 12.74 2.61 19.98
CA GLU A 162 13.67 2.96 21.08
C GLU A 162 14.30 4.36 20.94
N ARG A 163 14.21 4.99 19.74
CA ARG A 163 14.90 6.24 19.42
C ARG A 163 13.97 7.33 18.88
N ASN A 164 12.65 7.15 18.93
CA ASN A 164 11.63 8.02 18.34
C ASN A 164 11.85 8.26 16.81
N LEU A 165 12.34 7.27 16.08
CA LEU A 165 12.54 7.35 14.64
C LEU A 165 11.29 6.91 13.88
N ILE A 166 10.67 5.80 14.34
CA ILE A 166 9.41 5.28 13.79
C ILE A 166 8.35 5.44 14.87
N LYS A 167 7.35 6.23 14.62
CA LYS A 167 6.30 6.53 15.59
C LYS A 167 5.07 5.67 15.39
N ALA A 168 4.64 5.57 14.14
CA ALA A 168 3.47 4.85 13.72
C ALA A 168 3.70 4.34 12.28
N PRO A 169 4.52 3.27 12.11
CA PRO A 169 4.77 2.69 10.79
C PRO A 169 3.44 2.23 10.20
N ASN A 170 3.18 2.66 8.98
CA ASN A 170 2.02 2.30 8.22
C ASN A 170 2.46 1.50 6.99
N GLY A 171 2.59 2.12 5.83
CA GLY A 171 2.98 1.43 4.60
C GLY A 171 4.34 0.74 4.70
N LEU A 172 4.42 -0.47 4.18
CA LEU A 172 5.63 -1.28 4.06
C LEU A 172 5.87 -1.66 2.60
N LEU A 173 7.13 -1.70 2.19
CA LEU A 173 7.54 -2.27 0.91
C LEU A 173 8.90 -2.93 1.06
N LEU A 174 8.96 -4.23 0.84
CA LEU A 174 10.19 -5.00 0.84
C LEU A 174 10.82 -5.02 -0.57
N ASP A 175 12.11 -4.68 -0.65
CA ASP A 175 12.88 -4.76 -1.89
C ASP A 175 14.28 -5.31 -1.59
N GLY A 176 14.44 -6.61 -1.77
CA GLY A 176 15.63 -7.34 -1.39
C GLY A 176 15.88 -7.29 0.12
N ASP A 177 17.03 -6.75 0.55
CA ASP A 177 17.39 -6.61 1.98
C ASP A 177 16.93 -5.28 2.59
N ALA A 178 16.27 -4.43 1.83
CA ALA A 178 15.73 -3.15 2.29
C ALA A 178 14.23 -3.25 2.55
N LEU A 179 13.78 -2.74 3.67
CA LEU A 179 12.37 -2.52 3.98
C LEU A 179 12.11 -1.01 3.96
N TYR A 180 11.29 -0.56 3.02
CA TYR A 180 10.81 0.82 2.99
C TYR A 180 9.62 0.96 3.92
N VAL A 181 9.58 2.05 4.67
CA VAL A 181 8.56 2.31 5.69
C VAL A 181 8.04 3.73 5.52
N LEU A 182 6.74 3.86 5.33
CA LEU A 182 6.05 5.13 5.34
C LEU A 182 5.33 5.28 6.69
N ASP A 183 5.79 6.25 7.48
CA ASP A 183 5.25 6.50 8.81
C ASP A 183 4.03 7.44 8.72
N TRP A 184 3.03 7.20 9.54
CA TRP A 184 1.86 8.06 9.64
C TRP A 184 2.18 9.52 9.95
N ALA A 185 3.31 9.77 10.63
CA ALA A 185 3.81 11.13 10.87
C ALA A 185 4.31 11.84 9.59
N GLY A 186 4.37 11.12 8.45
CA GLY A 186 4.74 11.65 7.15
C GLY A 186 6.22 11.54 6.83
N GLU A 187 6.94 10.72 7.51
CA GLU A 187 8.36 10.44 7.26
C GLU A 187 8.49 9.13 6.47
N PHE A 188 9.39 9.11 5.49
CA PHE A 188 9.68 7.96 4.65
C PHE A 188 11.09 7.47 4.89
N PHE A 189 11.23 6.19 5.23
CA PHE A 189 12.48 5.56 5.63
C PHE A 189 12.86 4.38 4.75
N GLU A 190 14.17 4.12 4.67
CA GLU A 190 14.77 2.86 4.26
C GLU A 190 15.34 2.18 5.51
N ALA A 191 14.86 1.00 5.82
CA ALA A 191 15.37 0.16 6.90
C ALA A 191 16.26 -0.94 6.33
N ASP A 192 17.49 -1.03 6.84
CA ASP A 192 18.42 -2.13 6.55
C ASP A 192 18.13 -3.27 7.52
N LEU A 193 17.55 -4.35 7.02
CA LEU A 193 17.16 -5.50 7.84
C LEU A 193 18.34 -6.21 8.52
N ASN A 194 19.51 -6.20 7.87
CA ASN A 194 20.71 -6.84 8.41
C ASN A 194 21.36 -6.00 9.53
N LYS A 195 21.43 -4.66 9.33
CA LYS A 195 22.03 -3.74 10.30
C LYS A 195 21.07 -3.26 11.37
N LYS A 196 19.78 -3.54 11.19
CA LYS A 196 18.69 -3.02 12.06
C LYS A 196 18.78 -1.50 12.23
N SER A 197 18.91 -0.78 11.12
CA SER A 197 19.07 0.68 11.11
C SER A 197 18.14 1.34 10.11
N PHE A 198 17.74 2.57 10.42
CA PHE A 198 16.90 3.41 9.57
C PHE A 198 17.66 4.57 8.97
N LYS A 199 17.32 4.87 7.73
CA LYS A 199 17.76 6.08 7.04
C LYS A 199 16.51 6.79 6.52
N LYS A 200 16.26 8.02 7.00
CA LYS A 200 15.20 8.85 6.44
C LYS A 200 15.55 9.26 5.01
N ILE A 201 14.65 9.00 4.07
CA ILE A 201 14.79 9.34 2.65
C ILE A 201 14.10 10.67 2.35
N ALA A 202 12.90 10.87 2.90
CA ALA A 202 12.08 12.06 2.66
C ALA A 202 11.09 12.27 3.80
N GLU A 203 10.40 13.41 3.79
CA GLU A 203 9.34 13.74 4.75
C GLU A 203 8.31 14.67 4.10
N GLY A 204 7.16 14.89 4.76
CA GLY A 204 6.10 15.78 4.30
C GLY A 204 4.88 15.05 3.74
N PHE A 205 4.73 13.75 4.06
CA PHE A 205 3.61 12.90 3.64
C PHE A 205 2.65 12.64 4.81
N ASN A 206 2.07 13.69 5.40
CA ASN A 206 1.25 13.59 6.61
C ASN A 206 0.09 12.60 6.46
N GLY A 207 -0.02 11.66 7.40
CA GLY A 207 -0.91 10.52 7.26
C GLY A 207 -0.45 9.59 6.15
N GLY A 208 0.88 9.38 6.06
CA GLY A 208 1.48 8.45 5.11
C GLY A 208 0.88 7.06 5.25
N ASP A 209 0.50 6.45 4.11
CA ASP A 209 -0.22 5.20 4.09
C ASP A 209 0.51 4.17 3.21
N GLY A 210 0.24 4.10 1.93
CA GLY A 210 0.79 3.07 1.04
C GLY A 210 2.05 3.47 0.29
N ILE A 211 2.84 2.46 -0.10
CA ILE A 211 4.07 2.59 -0.88
C ILE A 211 3.98 1.69 -2.11
N ALA A 212 4.30 2.24 -3.28
CA ALA A 212 4.55 1.45 -4.48
C ALA A 212 5.87 1.89 -5.14
N LYS A 213 6.57 0.98 -5.84
CA LYS A 213 7.89 1.28 -6.40
C LYS A 213 8.05 0.71 -7.81
N VAL A 214 8.47 1.57 -8.75
CA VAL A 214 8.88 1.18 -10.10
C VAL A 214 10.32 1.64 -10.31
N LYS A 215 11.28 0.74 -10.39
CA LYS A 215 12.72 1.04 -10.47
C LYS A 215 13.14 1.96 -9.30
N ASP A 216 13.61 3.17 -9.59
CA ASP A 216 14.07 4.17 -8.60
C ASP A 216 12.98 5.20 -8.24
N THR A 217 11.75 4.97 -8.68
CA THR A 217 10.62 5.86 -8.44
C THR A 217 9.69 5.24 -7.43
N PHE A 218 9.39 5.96 -6.36
CA PHE A 218 8.36 5.60 -5.40
C PHE A 218 7.08 6.39 -5.65
N PHE A 219 5.96 5.75 -5.39
CA PHE A 219 4.65 6.38 -5.24
C PHE A 219 4.25 6.24 -3.78
N LEU A 220 3.81 7.34 -3.17
CA LEU A 220 3.46 7.40 -1.76
C LEU A 220 2.07 8.01 -1.64
N SER A 221 1.19 7.35 -0.94
CA SER A 221 -0.13 7.89 -0.62
C SER A 221 -0.12 8.61 0.74
N SER A 222 -1.04 9.52 0.89
CA SER A 222 -1.30 10.23 2.14
C SER A 222 -2.79 10.22 2.42
N TRP A 223 -3.19 9.48 3.42
CA TRP A 223 -4.58 9.34 3.82
C TRP A 223 -5.18 10.65 4.37
N LEU A 224 -4.43 11.35 5.23
CA LEU A 224 -4.91 12.61 5.84
C LEU A 224 -5.08 13.73 4.83
N GLU A 225 -4.19 13.78 3.83
CA GLU A 225 -4.18 14.86 2.85
C GLU A 225 -4.92 14.51 1.56
N GLY A 226 -5.33 13.24 1.37
CA GLY A 226 -5.97 12.77 0.16
C GLY A 226 -5.08 12.91 -1.08
N LYS A 227 -3.78 12.62 -0.94
CA LYS A 227 -2.79 12.88 -1.97
C LYS A 227 -2.02 11.65 -2.41
N LEU A 228 -1.58 11.67 -3.66
CA LEU A 228 -0.60 10.75 -4.21
C LEU A 228 0.63 11.54 -4.64
N TYR A 229 1.79 11.11 -4.18
CA TYR A 229 3.07 11.68 -4.51
C TYR A 229 3.93 10.72 -5.32
N LYS A 230 4.79 11.27 -6.16
CA LYS A 230 5.90 10.58 -6.82
C LYS A 230 7.20 11.08 -6.23
N LEU A 231 8.07 10.14 -5.82
CA LEU A 231 9.36 10.46 -5.22
C LEU A 231 10.48 9.89 -6.08
N ILE A 232 11.38 10.76 -6.57
CA ILE A 232 12.56 10.38 -7.35
C ILE A 232 13.78 11.04 -6.73
N ALA A 233 14.80 10.25 -6.40
CA ALA A 233 16.05 10.73 -5.79
C ALA A 233 15.81 11.69 -4.60
N GLY A 234 14.85 11.36 -3.74
CA GLY A 234 14.49 12.13 -2.54
C GLY A 234 13.69 13.42 -2.81
N LYS A 235 13.26 13.65 -4.05
CA LYS A 235 12.41 14.80 -4.40
C LYS A 235 10.98 14.34 -4.66
N ALA A 236 10.05 14.89 -3.87
CA ALA A 236 8.63 14.61 -4.02
C ALA A 236 7.97 15.55 -5.04
N GLU A 237 7.11 14.98 -5.87
CA GLU A 237 6.21 15.66 -6.80
C GLU A 237 4.78 15.22 -6.50
N LEU A 238 3.86 16.17 -6.39
CA LEU A 238 2.43 15.89 -6.23
C LEU A 238 1.86 15.41 -7.57
N ILE A 239 1.24 14.23 -7.58
CA ILE A 239 0.58 13.68 -8.78
C ILE A 239 -0.92 13.98 -8.76
N ASN A 240 -1.57 13.73 -7.61
CA ASN A 240 -3.00 13.88 -7.45
C ASN A 240 -3.32 14.32 -6.02
N ASP A 241 -4.28 15.25 -5.87
CA ASP A 241 -4.76 15.80 -4.59
C ASP A 241 -6.29 15.78 -4.47
N LYS A 242 -6.94 14.85 -5.19
CA LYS A 242 -8.40 14.80 -5.29
C LYS A 242 -9.04 13.65 -4.52
N PHE A 243 -8.24 12.83 -3.84
CA PHE A 243 -8.76 11.78 -2.99
C PHE A 243 -9.33 12.37 -1.69
N GLU A 244 -10.32 11.73 -1.12
CA GLU A 244 -10.79 12.07 0.23
C GLU A 244 -9.91 11.43 1.31
N ALA A 245 -9.38 10.21 1.03
CA ALA A 245 -8.45 9.49 1.89
C ALA A 245 -7.73 8.42 1.07
N ALA A 246 -6.63 8.78 0.40
CA ALA A 246 -5.82 7.83 -0.36
C ALA A 246 -5.13 6.85 0.60
N ALA A 247 -5.57 5.59 0.60
CA ALA A 247 -5.12 4.55 1.50
C ALA A 247 -3.95 3.74 0.90
N ASP A 248 -3.76 2.49 1.29
CA ASP A 248 -2.64 1.70 0.85
C ASP A 248 -2.72 1.38 -0.65
N ILE A 249 -1.59 1.53 -1.35
CA ILE A 249 -1.50 1.48 -2.81
C ILE A 249 -0.64 0.31 -3.28
N SER A 250 -0.95 -0.23 -4.45
CA SER A 250 -0.10 -1.20 -5.11
C SER A 250 0.07 -0.94 -6.60
N LEU A 251 0.97 -1.70 -7.23
CA LEU A 251 1.17 -1.67 -8.68
C LEU A 251 0.45 -2.81 -9.38
N SER A 252 0.10 -2.59 -10.64
CA SER A 252 -0.25 -3.70 -11.53
C SER A 252 0.95 -4.61 -11.75
N GLN A 253 0.70 -5.89 -12.08
CA GLN A 253 1.75 -6.88 -12.32
C GLN A 253 2.73 -6.47 -13.43
N ASP A 254 2.30 -5.67 -14.39
CA ASP A 254 3.15 -5.14 -15.46
C ASP A 254 3.83 -3.80 -15.10
N ASN A 255 3.64 -3.31 -13.87
CA ASN A 255 4.17 -2.04 -13.34
C ASN A 255 3.80 -0.79 -14.15
N LYS A 256 2.67 -0.82 -14.87
CA LYS A 256 2.22 0.33 -15.66
C LYS A 256 1.12 1.13 -15.00
N LYS A 257 0.49 0.57 -13.99
CA LYS A 257 -0.62 1.19 -13.26
C LYS A 257 -0.34 1.19 -11.78
N VAL A 258 -0.86 2.19 -11.09
CA VAL A 258 -1.00 2.21 -9.64
C VAL A 258 -2.48 2.15 -9.28
N TYR A 259 -2.80 1.31 -8.33
CA TYR A 259 -4.12 1.14 -7.75
C TYR A 259 -4.18 1.95 -6.46
N ILE A 260 -5.20 2.79 -6.32
CA ILE A 260 -5.34 3.69 -5.17
C ILE A 260 -6.76 3.53 -4.61
N PRO A 261 -6.92 2.85 -3.48
CA PRO A 261 -8.16 2.86 -2.73
C PRO A 261 -8.40 4.27 -2.14
N ASP A 262 -9.60 4.80 -2.31
CA ASP A 262 -10.04 5.99 -1.58
C ASP A 262 -11.03 5.54 -0.52
N MET A 263 -10.54 5.44 0.71
CA MET A 263 -11.27 4.87 1.83
C MET A 263 -12.58 5.61 2.11
N LYS A 264 -12.57 6.94 2.06
CA LYS A 264 -13.77 7.75 2.37
C LYS A 264 -14.73 7.86 1.19
N ALA A 265 -14.20 7.92 -0.03
CA ALA A 265 -15.03 7.96 -1.23
C ALA A 265 -15.63 6.59 -1.57
N GLY A 266 -15.08 5.49 -1.04
CA GLY A 266 -15.53 4.13 -1.34
C GLY A 266 -15.22 3.71 -2.77
N THR A 267 -14.06 4.11 -3.28
CA THR A 267 -13.66 3.89 -4.67
C THR A 267 -12.27 3.30 -4.78
N LEU A 268 -11.99 2.63 -5.90
CA LEU A 268 -10.65 2.25 -6.33
C LEU A 268 -10.32 3.03 -7.61
N THR A 269 -9.28 3.86 -7.55
CA THR A 269 -8.78 4.60 -8.71
C THR A 269 -7.58 3.87 -9.31
N ILE A 270 -7.55 3.76 -10.64
CA ILE A 270 -6.47 3.15 -11.40
C ILE A 270 -5.83 4.22 -12.27
N LEU A 271 -4.55 4.52 -12.02
CA LEU A 271 -3.77 5.51 -12.75
C LEU A 271 -2.65 4.86 -13.55
N ASP A 272 -2.41 5.32 -14.77
CA ASP A 272 -1.21 4.96 -15.51
C ASP A 272 0.01 5.72 -14.96
N VAL A 273 1.11 5.00 -14.72
CA VAL A 273 2.33 5.54 -14.08
C VAL A 273 3.53 5.70 -15.01
N ILE A 274 3.35 5.45 -16.32
CA ILE A 274 4.40 5.55 -17.36
C ILE A 274 4.16 6.79 -18.22
#